data_382263d5f7c144a1b8e5a9b51e2f4a76
#
_entry.id   382263d5f7c144a1b8e5a9b51e2f4a76
#
_cell.length_a   1.000
_cell.length_b   1.000
_cell.length_c   1.000
_cell.angle_alpha   90.00
_cell.angle_beta   90.00
_cell.angle_gamma   90.00
#
_symmetry.space_group_name_H-M   'P 1'
#
loop_
_entity.id
_entity.type
_entity.pdbx_description
1 polymer ?
#
loop_
_entity_poly.entity_id
_entity_poly.type
_entity_poly.pdbx_seq_one_letter_code
_entity_poly.pdbx_strand_id
1 'polypeptide(L)'
;LFGDRFRPIAVPPWNRIDDAVVRLLPALGYAGLSTFGVRGSREPQPGLVQANAPVDPIGWRTGRAFVGAAACVERVVAHLAQRRTGAADPTEATGLLTHHLVFDAAAWRFVDELFARTARHPAARWIGVREAFATSGPAA
;
A
#
# COMPACT_ATOMS: atom_id res chain seq x y z
N LEU A 1 18.59 -15.60 5.19
CA LEU A 1 17.39 -16.18 5.80
C LEU A 1 16.22 -16.23 4.82
N PHE A 2 15.99 -15.20 4.00
CA PHE A 2 14.85 -15.08 3.08
C PHE A 2 15.17 -15.40 1.61
N GLY A 3 16.47 -15.48 1.23
CA GLY A 3 16.91 -15.80 -0.13
C GLY A 3 16.18 -14.99 -1.19
N ASP A 4 15.74 -15.64 -2.26
CA ASP A 4 15.06 -15.02 -3.40
C ASP A 4 13.67 -14.41 -3.06
N ARG A 5 13.15 -14.66 -1.86
CA ARG A 5 11.91 -14.05 -1.36
C ARG A 5 12.11 -12.66 -0.77
N PHE A 6 13.34 -12.30 -0.44
CA PHE A 6 13.64 -10.96 0.05
C PHE A 6 13.41 -9.91 -1.03
N ARG A 7 12.83 -8.79 -0.63
CA ARG A 7 12.69 -7.60 -1.46
C ARG A 7 13.17 -6.40 -0.66
N PRO A 8 14.10 -5.62 -1.19
CA PRO A 8 14.67 -4.45 -0.51
C PRO A 8 13.68 -3.28 -0.55
N ILE A 9 12.61 -3.41 0.21
CA ILE A 9 11.56 -2.41 0.34
C ILE A 9 11.64 -1.81 1.73
N ALA A 10 11.80 -0.50 1.83
CA ALA A 10 11.74 0.23 3.09
C ALA A 10 10.27 0.45 3.48
N VAL A 11 9.91 0.00 4.68
CA VAL A 11 8.62 0.29 5.31
C VAL A 11 8.93 0.95 6.65
N PRO A 12 8.95 2.28 6.73
CA PRO A 12 9.40 2.98 7.91
C PRO A 12 8.40 2.82 9.06
N PRO A 13 8.88 2.79 10.32
CA PRO A 13 8.01 2.81 11.50
C PRO A 13 7.04 3.98 11.43
N TRP A 14 5.79 3.73 11.83
CA TRP A 14 4.71 4.73 11.81
C TRP A 14 4.43 5.34 10.42
N ASN A 15 4.91 4.69 9.36
CA ASN A 15 4.83 5.19 7.97
C ASN A 15 5.38 6.62 7.80
N ARG A 16 6.37 6.99 8.60
CA ARG A 16 7.01 8.31 8.58
C ARG A 16 8.48 8.17 8.21
N ILE A 17 8.91 8.96 7.26
CA ILE A 17 10.28 9.02 6.79
C ILE A 17 10.58 10.47 6.37
N ASP A 18 11.79 10.92 6.67
CA ASP A 18 12.28 12.22 6.23
C ASP A 18 12.75 12.14 4.77
N ASP A 19 12.52 13.20 3.98
CA ASP A 19 12.93 13.26 2.59
C ASP A 19 14.44 13.10 2.40
N ALA A 20 15.24 13.54 3.38
CA ALA A 20 16.68 13.33 3.36
C ALA A 20 17.04 11.83 3.42
N VAL A 21 16.28 11.05 4.20
CA VAL A 21 16.45 9.60 4.29
C VAL A 21 15.96 8.93 3.01
N VAL A 22 14.83 9.37 2.43
CA VAL A 22 14.32 8.84 1.15
C VAL A 22 15.38 8.94 0.06
N ARG A 23 16.11 10.06 -0.01
CA ARG A 23 17.20 10.26 -0.98
C ARG A 23 18.35 9.28 -0.83
N LEU A 24 18.57 8.74 0.36
CA LEU A 24 19.65 7.77 0.62
C LEU A 24 19.26 6.32 0.34
N LEU A 25 17.97 6.00 0.28
CA LEU A 25 17.49 4.63 0.15
C LEU A 25 18.08 3.87 -1.04
N PRO A 26 18.18 4.45 -2.26
CA PRO A 26 18.79 3.75 -3.39
C PRO A 26 20.27 3.41 -3.15
N ALA A 27 21.04 4.32 -2.58
CA ALA A 27 22.46 4.09 -2.26
C ALA A 27 22.64 3.01 -1.17
N LEU A 28 21.63 2.81 -0.33
CA LEU A 28 21.59 1.75 0.68
C LEU A 28 21.06 0.42 0.14
N GLY A 29 20.79 0.33 -1.17
CA GLY A 29 20.32 -0.88 -1.84
C GLY A 29 18.80 -1.13 -1.75
N TYR A 30 18.02 -0.15 -1.32
CA TYR A 30 16.57 -0.25 -1.37
C TYR A 30 16.06 0.09 -2.77
N ALA A 31 15.13 -0.75 -3.27
CA ALA A 31 14.46 -0.57 -4.55
C ALA A 31 12.98 -0.17 -4.40
N GLY A 32 12.45 -0.19 -3.17
CA GLY A 32 11.07 0.15 -2.89
C GLY A 32 10.89 0.93 -1.60
N LEU A 33 9.82 1.73 -1.57
CA LEU A 33 9.36 2.46 -0.39
C LEU A 33 7.84 2.27 -0.25
N SER A 34 7.38 1.96 0.95
CA SER A 34 5.94 1.94 1.26
C SER A 34 5.67 2.78 2.50
N THR A 35 4.77 3.74 2.36
CA THR A 35 4.27 4.60 3.44
C THR A 35 2.74 4.57 3.46
N PHE A 36 2.12 5.38 4.31
CA PHE A 36 0.68 5.53 4.37
C PHE A 36 0.18 6.65 3.45
N GLY A 37 -1.06 6.51 2.95
CA GLY A 37 -1.71 7.49 2.11
C GLY A 37 -1.37 7.36 0.63
N VAL A 38 -1.79 8.33 -0.16
CA VAL A 38 -1.48 8.39 -1.59
C VAL A 38 -0.01 8.78 -1.79
N ARG A 39 0.63 8.21 -2.80
CA ARG A 39 2.01 8.59 -3.14
C ARG A 39 2.03 9.91 -3.93
N GLY A 40 3.05 10.72 -3.70
CA GLY A 40 3.28 11.93 -4.50
C GLY A 40 3.90 11.63 -5.86
N SER A 41 4.68 10.55 -5.96
CA SER A 41 5.31 10.07 -7.19
C SER A 41 5.47 8.56 -7.14
N ARG A 42 5.41 7.90 -8.30
CA ARG A 42 5.72 6.48 -8.43
C ARG A 42 7.19 6.20 -8.12
N GLU A 43 8.06 7.11 -8.51
CA GLU A 43 9.50 6.99 -8.36
C GLU A 43 10.05 8.26 -7.72
N PRO A 44 10.00 8.36 -6.37
CA PRO A 44 10.47 9.55 -5.65
C PRO A 44 11.98 9.77 -5.75
N GLN A 45 12.74 8.73 -6.05
CA GLN A 45 14.16 8.76 -6.39
C GLN A 45 14.43 7.78 -7.52
N PRO A 46 15.41 8.01 -8.40
CA PRO A 46 15.76 7.09 -9.46
C PRO A 46 15.98 5.66 -8.95
N GLY A 47 15.23 4.69 -9.48
CA GLY A 47 15.28 3.28 -9.10
C GLY A 47 14.58 2.93 -7.78
N LEU A 48 13.92 3.89 -7.12
CA LEU A 48 13.13 3.65 -5.90
C LEU A 48 11.64 3.73 -6.20
N VAL A 49 10.98 2.60 -6.33
CA VAL A 49 9.53 2.56 -6.60
C VAL A 49 8.74 2.73 -5.30
N GLN A 50 7.78 3.66 -5.29
CA GLN A 50 6.87 3.83 -4.15
C GLN A 50 5.51 3.20 -4.44
N ALA A 51 5.07 2.33 -3.52
CA ALA A 51 3.71 1.77 -3.50
C ALA A 51 3.19 1.80 -2.07
N ASN A 52 2.15 2.57 -1.84
CA ASN A 52 1.62 2.84 -0.52
C ASN A 52 0.40 1.97 -0.18
N ALA A 53 0.01 1.99 1.10
CA ALA A 53 -1.23 1.39 1.60
C ALA A 53 -2.17 2.50 2.11
N PRO A 54 -3.00 3.10 1.25
CA PRO A 54 -3.87 4.23 1.62
C PRO A 54 -5.04 3.83 2.51
N VAL A 55 -5.34 2.53 2.64
CA VAL A 55 -6.46 2.07 3.47
C VAL A 55 -5.94 1.40 4.74
N ASP A 56 -6.05 2.09 5.87
CA ASP A 56 -5.74 1.54 7.19
C ASP A 56 -7.04 1.19 7.94
N PRO A 57 -7.29 -0.09 8.24
CA PRO A 57 -8.50 -0.52 8.94
C PRO A 57 -8.54 -0.17 10.42
N ILE A 58 -7.46 0.39 10.99
CA ILE A 58 -7.37 0.67 12.42
C ILE A 58 -7.55 2.15 12.73
N GLY A 59 -8.38 2.44 13.70
CA GLY A 59 -8.60 3.77 14.26
C GLY A 59 -7.59 4.09 15.37
N TRP A 60 -6.37 4.48 15.03
CA TRP A 60 -5.28 4.72 15.99
C TRP A 60 -5.61 5.77 17.06
N ARG A 61 -6.45 6.74 16.71
CA ARG A 61 -6.89 7.82 17.62
C ARG A 61 -8.20 7.50 18.36
N THR A 62 -8.89 6.44 17.96
CA THR A 62 -10.21 6.03 18.47
C THR A 62 -10.17 4.65 19.12
N GLY A 63 -9.14 4.39 19.94
CA GLY A 63 -9.05 3.16 20.73
C GLY A 63 -8.22 2.04 20.10
N ARG A 64 -7.53 2.28 19.00
CA ARG A 64 -6.69 1.27 18.31
C ARG A 64 -7.47 0.00 17.92
N ALA A 65 -8.71 0.18 17.50
CA ALA A 65 -9.61 -0.89 17.12
C ALA A 65 -9.96 -0.83 15.64
N PHE A 66 -10.52 -1.91 15.13
CA PHE A 66 -11.09 -1.98 13.79
C PHE A 66 -12.19 -0.92 13.62
N VAL A 67 -12.09 -0.12 12.56
CA VAL A 67 -13.04 0.99 12.28
C VAL A 67 -14.37 0.53 11.68
N GLY A 68 -14.52 -0.76 11.42
CA GLY A 68 -15.69 -1.37 10.79
C GLY A 68 -15.59 -1.46 9.28
N ALA A 69 -16.30 -2.43 8.71
CA ALA A 69 -16.27 -2.73 7.29
C ALA A 69 -16.74 -1.55 6.42
N ALA A 70 -17.80 -0.85 6.83
CA ALA A 70 -18.33 0.30 6.09
C ALA A 70 -17.27 1.39 5.92
N ALA A 71 -16.62 1.81 7.01
CA ALA A 71 -15.58 2.83 6.95
C ALA A 71 -14.36 2.40 6.10
N CYS A 72 -14.00 1.11 6.13
CA CYS A 72 -12.94 0.59 5.27
C CYS A 72 -13.33 0.63 3.79
N VAL A 73 -14.56 0.23 3.45
CA VAL A 73 -15.07 0.29 2.06
C VAL A 73 -15.13 1.74 1.58
N GLU A 74 -15.59 2.67 2.40
CA GLU A 74 -15.59 4.10 2.06
C GLU A 74 -14.18 4.60 1.73
N ARG A 75 -13.14 4.20 2.50
CA ARG A 75 -11.74 4.55 2.21
C ARG A 75 -11.25 3.95 0.89
N VAL A 76 -11.59 2.69 0.61
CA VAL A 76 -11.28 2.05 -0.68
C VAL A 76 -11.92 2.83 -1.83
N VAL A 77 -13.22 3.12 -1.73
CA VAL A 77 -13.97 3.85 -2.75
C VAL A 77 -13.41 5.26 -2.94
N ALA A 78 -13.07 5.95 -1.84
CA ALA A 78 -12.48 7.30 -1.90
C ALA A 78 -11.14 7.27 -2.66
N HIS A 79 -10.25 6.31 -2.38
CA HIS A 79 -8.99 6.20 -3.09
C HIS A 79 -9.19 5.85 -4.58
N LEU A 80 -10.10 4.94 -4.90
CA LEU A 80 -10.45 4.63 -6.30
C LEU A 80 -11.01 5.86 -7.04
N ALA A 81 -11.82 6.67 -6.37
CA ALA A 81 -12.34 7.92 -6.92
C ALA A 81 -11.21 8.93 -7.18
N GLN A 82 -10.27 9.08 -6.24
CA GLN A 82 -9.10 9.96 -6.40
C GLN A 82 -8.24 9.54 -7.59
N ARG A 83 -7.99 8.24 -7.79
CA ARG A 83 -7.29 7.71 -8.96
C ARG A 83 -8.01 8.03 -10.27
N ARG A 84 -9.34 7.89 -10.30
CA ARG A 84 -10.16 8.18 -11.48
C ARG A 84 -10.20 9.66 -11.83
N THR A 85 -10.16 10.54 -10.86
CA THR A 85 -10.20 12.00 -11.04
C THR A 85 -8.81 12.63 -11.23
N GLY A 86 -7.73 11.86 -11.09
CA GLY A 86 -6.37 12.37 -11.13
C GLY A 86 -5.90 13.04 -9.83
N ALA A 87 -6.70 13.00 -8.76
CA ALA A 87 -6.28 13.49 -7.44
C ALA A 87 -5.28 12.54 -6.74
N ALA A 88 -5.19 11.31 -7.20
CA ALA A 88 -4.12 10.36 -6.90
C ALA A 88 -3.57 9.78 -8.20
N ASP A 89 -2.36 9.21 -8.15
CA ASP A 89 -1.75 8.55 -9.32
C ASP A 89 -2.66 7.41 -9.83
N PRO A 90 -3.16 7.45 -11.08
CA PRO A 90 -4.06 6.44 -11.61
C PRO A 90 -3.45 5.04 -11.66
N THR A 91 -2.12 4.93 -11.65
CA THR A 91 -1.39 3.66 -11.66
C THR A 91 -1.11 3.11 -10.27
N GLU A 92 -1.42 3.87 -9.20
CA GLU A 92 -1.21 3.41 -7.83
C GLU A 92 -2.19 2.28 -7.46
N ALA A 93 -1.69 1.20 -6.85
CA ALA A 93 -2.56 0.17 -6.30
C ALA A 93 -3.31 0.70 -5.07
N THR A 94 -4.56 0.26 -4.87
CA THR A 94 -5.30 0.54 -3.63
C THR A 94 -4.88 -0.46 -2.56
N GLY A 95 -3.82 -0.15 -1.82
CA GLY A 95 -3.27 -1.01 -0.79
C GLY A 95 -4.08 -0.99 0.51
N LEU A 96 -4.25 -2.16 1.12
CA LEU A 96 -4.81 -2.34 2.45
C LEU A 96 -3.68 -2.63 3.44
N LEU A 97 -3.57 -1.83 4.49
CA LEU A 97 -2.55 -2.00 5.53
C LEU A 97 -3.06 -2.97 6.60
N THR A 98 -2.37 -4.09 6.79
CA THR A 98 -2.71 -5.07 7.81
C THR A 98 -1.83 -4.94 9.05
N HIS A 99 -2.43 -5.10 10.24
CA HIS A 99 -1.75 -4.97 11.52
C HIS A 99 -1.96 -6.24 12.35
N HIS A 100 -1.09 -7.24 12.15
CA HIS A 100 -1.25 -8.57 12.71
C HIS A 100 -1.44 -8.62 14.23
N LEU A 101 -0.76 -7.74 14.97
CA LEU A 101 -0.86 -7.69 16.44
C LEU A 101 -2.08 -6.93 16.96
N VAL A 102 -2.82 -6.24 16.09
CA VAL A 102 -3.95 -5.37 16.46
C VAL A 102 -5.27 -5.87 15.89
N PHE A 103 -5.21 -6.60 14.78
CA PHE A 103 -6.40 -7.13 14.13
C PHE A 103 -7.14 -8.12 15.01
N ASP A 104 -8.39 -7.83 15.27
CA ASP A 104 -9.36 -8.74 15.87
C ASP A 104 -10.05 -9.64 14.83
N ALA A 105 -10.92 -10.52 15.29
CA ALA A 105 -11.67 -11.42 14.41
C ALA A 105 -12.58 -10.67 13.41
N ALA A 106 -13.04 -9.46 13.74
CA ALA A 106 -13.87 -8.66 12.83
C ALA A 106 -13.03 -8.04 11.71
N ALA A 107 -11.83 -7.55 12.03
CA ALA A 107 -10.89 -7.04 11.04
C ALA A 107 -10.46 -8.15 10.06
N TRP A 108 -10.14 -9.35 10.56
CA TRP A 108 -9.78 -10.47 9.68
C TRP A 108 -10.94 -10.93 8.82
N ARG A 109 -12.18 -11.03 9.35
CA ARG A 109 -13.35 -11.33 8.52
C ARG A 109 -13.57 -10.31 7.42
N PHE A 110 -13.36 -9.02 7.71
CA PHE A 110 -13.44 -7.99 6.68
C PHE A 110 -12.43 -8.23 5.54
N VAL A 111 -11.18 -8.58 5.86
CA VAL A 111 -10.15 -8.87 4.85
C VAL A 111 -10.57 -10.07 4.00
N ASP A 112 -11.03 -11.16 4.62
CA ASP A 112 -11.48 -12.36 3.94
C ASP A 112 -12.67 -12.06 3.00
N GLU A 113 -13.67 -11.32 3.48
CA GLU A 113 -14.83 -10.93 2.67
C GLU A 113 -14.45 -10.00 1.51
N LEU A 114 -13.60 -9.00 1.76
CA LEU A 114 -13.10 -8.10 0.72
C LEU A 114 -12.40 -8.91 -0.37
N PHE A 115 -11.49 -9.80 0.01
CA PHE A 115 -10.79 -10.67 -0.92
C PHE A 115 -11.73 -11.58 -1.68
N ALA A 116 -12.64 -12.29 -1.00
CA ALA A 116 -13.58 -13.21 -1.62
C ALA A 116 -14.48 -12.53 -2.66
N ARG A 117 -14.94 -11.29 -2.38
CA ARG A 117 -15.79 -10.52 -3.28
C ARG A 117 -15.04 -9.92 -4.47
N THR A 118 -13.77 -9.58 -4.30
CA THR A 118 -13.00 -8.86 -5.32
C THR A 118 -12.06 -9.75 -6.12
N ALA A 119 -11.64 -10.91 -5.61
CA ALA A 119 -10.69 -11.80 -6.27
C ALA A 119 -11.14 -12.29 -7.66
N ARG A 120 -12.46 -12.37 -7.90
CA ARG A 120 -13.06 -12.79 -9.17
C ARG A 120 -13.85 -11.68 -9.85
N HIS A 121 -13.80 -10.47 -9.31
CA HIS A 121 -14.56 -9.35 -9.88
C HIS A 121 -13.84 -8.80 -11.13
N PRO A 122 -14.50 -8.64 -12.28
CA PRO A 122 -13.85 -8.25 -13.54
C PRO A 122 -13.17 -6.88 -13.50
N ALA A 123 -13.61 -5.98 -12.61
CA ALA A 123 -13.00 -4.66 -12.43
C ALA A 123 -11.92 -4.63 -11.34
N ALA A 124 -11.56 -5.79 -10.73
CA ALA A 124 -10.55 -5.86 -9.68
C ALA A 124 -9.44 -6.85 -10.08
N ARG A 125 -8.21 -6.46 -9.83
CA ARG A 125 -7.04 -7.30 -10.01
C ARG A 125 -6.14 -7.17 -8.79
N TRP A 126 -5.97 -8.27 -8.08
CA TRP A 126 -4.99 -8.34 -6.99
C TRP A 126 -3.59 -8.50 -7.57
N ILE A 127 -2.66 -7.73 -7.05
CA ILE A 127 -1.25 -7.75 -7.48
C ILE A 127 -0.35 -8.16 -6.32
N GLY A 128 0.71 -8.88 -6.65
CA GLY A 128 1.72 -9.26 -5.68
C GLY A 128 2.75 -8.15 -5.45
N VAL A 129 3.53 -8.27 -4.37
CA VAL A 129 4.58 -7.29 -4.02
C VAL A 129 5.60 -7.08 -5.14
N ARG A 130 5.94 -8.11 -5.89
CA ARG A 130 6.87 -8.00 -7.03
C ARG A 130 6.35 -7.07 -8.11
N GLU A 131 5.07 -7.14 -8.42
CA GLU A 131 4.42 -6.30 -9.42
C GLU A 131 4.21 -4.88 -8.90
N ALA A 132 3.80 -4.72 -7.64
CA ALA A 132 3.59 -3.42 -7.03
C ALA A 132 4.87 -2.55 -7.03
N PHE A 133 6.03 -3.18 -6.88
CA PHE A 133 7.35 -2.54 -6.86
C PHE A 133 8.19 -2.82 -8.12
N ALA A 134 7.56 -3.24 -9.21
CA ALA A 134 8.28 -3.36 -10.48
C ALA A 134 8.66 -1.97 -11.00
N THR A 135 9.91 -1.79 -11.38
CA THR A 135 10.34 -0.61 -12.14
C THR A 135 9.63 -0.60 -13.49
N SER A 136 9.19 0.57 -13.94
CA SER A 136 8.75 0.71 -15.32
C SER A 136 9.97 0.43 -16.20
N GLY A 137 10.01 -0.75 -16.83
CA GLY A 137 11.00 -1.01 -17.87
C GLY A 137 10.87 0.06 -18.96
N PRO A 138 11.94 0.35 -19.76
CA PRO A 138 11.78 1.20 -20.90
C PRO A 138 10.62 0.67 -21.74
N ALA A 139 9.70 1.57 -22.11
CA ALA A 139 8.63 1.22 -23.04
C ALA A 139 9.30 0.63 -24.28
N ALA A 140 9.00 -0.64 -24.58
CA ALA A 140 9.47 -1.32 -25.76
C ALA A 140 8.81 -0.73 -27.00
#